data_c46804cde0c6371929a566dd530bdd07
#
_entry.id   c46804cde0c6371929a566dd530bdd07
#
_cell.length_a   1.000
_cell.length_b   1.000
_cell.length_c   1.000
_cell.angle_alpha   90.00
_cell.angle_beta   90.00
_cell.angle_gamma   90.00
#
_symmetry.space_group_name_H-M   'P 1'
#
loop_
_entity.id
_entity.type
_entity.pdbx_description
1 polymer ?
#
loop_
_entity_poly.entity_id
_entity_poly.type
_entity_poly.pdbx_seq_one_letter_code
_entity_poly.pdbx_strand_id
1 'polypeptide(L)'
;MWRWAAGLVVLMSVVAGAVVYYPPAKVVGLVVAGRAEVCSLADGLAAPGHLARQIAEKDRILAASRRVETDAAGFELWETPDGRYWIPKGSHYVLPFNLAEQAREIYSTAEVRVEPGDVVLDCGANVGVFTRAALKKGAAKVVAIEPAPENIECLRRNFAPEIAAGRVVVYPKGVWDQDDLLTLHVDPHNSAADSFVIQRAGSHEVVKLPLTTVDKLVAELQLDKVSFIKMDIEGAEVRALGGARATIARFRPRMALSAYHTPTDPVEVPKAVRAAWAGYRMKCGPCALESTRIRPDILFFY
;
A
#
# COMPACT_ATOMS: atom_id res chain seq x y z
N MET A 1 -50.91 -22.55 -10.96
CA MET A 1 -49.52 -22.84 -10.49
C MET A 1 -48.49 -22.49 -11.53
N TRP A 2 -48.56 -22.86 -12.80
CA TRP A 2 -47.56 -22.60 -13.84
C TRP A 2 -47.23 -21.11 -14.10
N ARG A 3 -48.21 -20.21 -14.08
CA ARG A 3 -48.01 -18.77 -14.29
C ARG A 3 -47.17 -18.10 -13.20
N TRP A 4 -47.31 -18.55 -11.95
CA TRP A 4 -46.50 -18.07 -10.83
C TRP A 4 -45.04 -18.58 -10.90
N ALA A 5 -44.86 -19.84 -11.33
CA ALA A 5 -43.52 -20.41 -11.52
C ALA A 5 -42.75 -19.71 -12.65
N ALA A 6 -43.44 -19.43 -13.78
CA ALA A 6 -42.80 -18.69 -14.89
C ALA A 6 -42.46 -17.25 -14.48
N GLY A 7 -43.33 -16.56 -13.71
CA GLY A 7 -43.02 -15.23 -13.18
C GLY A 7 -41.82 -15.21 -12.24
N LEU A 8 -41.68 -16.23 -11.38
CA LEU A 8 -40.55 -16.37 -10.47
C LEU A 8 -39.23 -16.61 -11.21
N VAL A 9 -39.26 -17.45 -12.26
CA VAL A 9 -38.06 -17.70 -13.10
C VAL A 9 -37.60 -16.43 -13.82
N VAL A 10 -38.54 -15.67 -14.40
CA VAL A 10 -38.24 -14.39 -15.06
C VAL A 10 -37.67 -13.40 -14.06
N LEU A 11 -38.25 -13.28 -12.88
CA LEU A 11 -37.75 -12.38 -11.84
C LEU A 11 -36.33 -12.78 -11.39
N MET A 12 -36.09 -14.06 -11.16
CA MET A 12 -34.77 -14.56 -10.80
C MET A 12 -33.74 -14.30 -11.92
N SER A 13 -34.13 -14.45 -13.18
CA SER A 13 -33.24 -14.17 -14.31
C SER A 13 -32.92 -12.68 -14.44
N VAL A 14 -33.90 -11.80 -14.21
CA VAL A 14 -33.70 -10.34 -14.21
C VAL A 14 -32.78 -9.94 -13.04
N VAL A 15 -33.00 -10.47 -11.84
CA VAL A 15 -32.16 -10.21 -10.68
C VAL A 15 -30.74 -10.73 -10.90
N ALA A 16 -30.59 -11.94 -11.42
CA ALA A 16 -29.27 -12.49 -11.76
C ALA A 16 -28.56 -11.65 -12.83
N GLY A 17 -29.28 -11.22 -13.88
CA GLY A 17 -28.75 -10.30 -14.87
C GLY A 17 -28.34 -8.96 -14.28
N ALA A 18 -29.15 -8.37 -13.42
CA ALA A 18 -28.82 -7.12 -12.74
C ALA A 18 -27.55 -7.26 -11.86
N VAL A 19 -27.43 -8.35 -11.11
CA VAL A 19 -26.23 -8.61 -10.27
C VAL A 19 -24.97 -8.80 -11.11
N VAL A 20 -25.07 -9.34 -12.32
CA VAL A 20 -23.91 -9.55 -13.20
C VAL A 20 -23.50 -8.25 -13.92
N TYR A 21 -24.47 -7.49 -14.44
CA TYR A 21 -24.20 -6.39 -15.37
C TYR A 21 -24.33 -4.99 -14.76
N TYR A 22 -24.98 -4.85 -13.60
CA TYR A 22 -25.14 -3.56 -12.94
C TYR A 22 -24.30 -3.50 -11.65
N PRO A 23 -23.17 -2.77 -11.63
CA PRO A 23 -22.24 -2.77 -10.51
C PRO A 23 -22.88 -2.53 -9.12
N PRO A 24 -23.79 -1.57 -8.93
CA PRO A 24 -24.44 -1.40 -7.61
C PRO A 24 -25.25 -2.63 -7.16
N ALA A 25 -25.96 -3.31 -8.06
CA ALA A 25 -26.70 -4.52 -7.70
C ALA A 25 -25.74 -5.67 -7.35
N LYS A 26 -24.63 -5.79 -8.08
CA LYS A 26 -23.56 -6.73 -7.76
C LYS A 26 -22.97 -6.45 -6.37
N VAL A 27 -22.69 -5.19 -6.03
CA VAL A 27 -22.21 -4.79 -4.70
C VAL A 27 -23.20 -5.22 -3.61
N VAL A 28 -24.49 -4.90 -3.76
CA VAL A 28 -25.52 -5.31 -2.80
C VAL A 28 -25.54 -6.83 -2.66
N GLY A 29 -25.53 -7.56 -3.77
CA GLY A 29 -25.49 -9.03 -3.76
C GLY A 29 -24.28 -9.59 -3.00
N LEU A 30 -23.09 -9.03 -3.22
CA LEU A 30 -21.87 -9.47 -2.52
C LEU A 30 -21.92 -9.14 -1.02
N VAL A 31 -22.42 -7.96 -0.63
CA VAL A 31 -22.58 -7.58 0.78
C VAL A 31 -23.54 -8.53 1.48
N VAL A 32 -24.73 -8.80 0.89
CA VAL A 32 -25.72 -9.72 1.45
C VAL A 32 -25.17 -11.15 1.55
N ALA A 33 -24.35 -11.57 0.60
CA ALA A 33 -23.67 -12.87 0.61
C ALA A 33 -22.48 -12.97 1.58
N GLY A 34 -22.18 -11.90 2.35
CA GLY A 34 -21.01 -11.85 3.26
C GLY A 34 -19.66 -11.82 2.54
N ARG A 35 -19.64 -11.32 1.29
CA ARG A 35 -18.45 -11.25 0.45
C ARG A 35 -17.82 -9.85 0.40
N ALA A 36 -18.19 -8.97 1.32
CA ALA A 36 -17.60 -7.64 1.47
C ALA A 36 -16.57 -7.57 2.60
N GLU A 37 -16.35 -8.70 3.29
CA GLU A 37 -15.39 -8.83 4.39
C GLU A 37 -15.60 -7.73 5.45
N VAL A 38 -14.62 -6.82 5.59
CA VAL A 38 -14.66 -5.72 6.58
C VAL A 38 -15.21 -4.40 6.01
N CYS A 39 -15.53 -4.36 4.70
CA CYS A 39 -16.05 -3.16 4.04
C CYS A 39 -17.56 -3.00 4.27
N SER A 40 -18.00 -1.77 4.51
CA SER A 40 -19.41 -1.43 4.59
C SER A 40 -20.07 -1.43 3.20
N LEU A 41 -21.41 -1.41 3.17
CA LEU A 41 -22.16 -1.23 1.92
C LEU A 41 -21.77 0.08 1.21
N ALA A 42 -21.55 1.15 1.97
CA ALA A 42 -21.14 2.44 1.40
C ALA A 42 -19.77 2.36 0.74
N ASP A 43 -18.78 1.69 1.38
CA ASP A 43 -17.45 1.45 0.82
C ASP A 43 -17.55 0.61 -0.47
N GLY A 44 -18.38 -0.44 -0.44
CA GLY A 44 -18.66 -1.28 -1.59
C GLY A 44 -19.30 -0.52 -2.76
N LEU A 45 -20.25 0.37 -2.50
CA LEU A 45 -20.88 1.21 -3.54
C LEU A 45 -19.91 2.23 -4.14
N ALA A 46 -18.87 2.64 -3.41
CA ALA A 46 -17.80 3.51 -3.91
C ALA A 46 -16.72 2.76 -4.73
N ALA A 47 -16.64 1.42 -4.61
CA ALA A 47 -15.63 0.59 -5.27
C ALA A 47 -15.71 0.60 -6.81
N PRO A 48 -16.89 0.57 -7.47
CA PRO A 48 -16.96 0.61 -8.92
C PRO A 48 -16.24 1.83 -9.50
N GLY A 49 -15.38 1.57 -10.48
CA GLY A 49 -14.59 2.62 -11.12
C GLY A 49 -13.36 3.09 -10.32
N HIS A 50 -13.09 2.57 -9.12
CA HIS A 50 -11.88 2.92 -8.38
C HIS A 50 -10.61 2.64 -9.22
N LEU A 51 -10.46 1.41 -9.71
CA LEU A 51 -9.33 1.01 -10.54
C LEU A 51 -9.27 1.80 -11.86
N ALA A 52 -10.41 2.03 -12.50
CA ALA A 52 -10.45 2.80 -13.75
C ALA A 52 -9.95 4.25 -13.52
N ARG A 53 -10.35 4.88 -12.42
CA ARG A 53 -9.85 6.21 -12.05
C ARG A 53 -8.35 6.20 -11.72
N GLN A 54 -7.85 5.13 -11.08
CA GLN A 54 -6.43 4.95 -10.80
C GLN A 54 -5.62 4.85 -12.10
N ILE A 55 -6.09 4.03 -13.04
CA ILE A 55 -5.46 3.86 -14.35
C ILE A 55 -5.48 5.18 -15.13
N ALA A 56 -6.62 5.87 -15.18
CA ALA A 56 -6.73 7.16 -15.88
C ALA A 56 -5.76 8.21 -15.32
N GLU A 57 -5.63 8.29 -13.99
CA GLU A 57 -4.67 9.20 -13.35
C GLU A 57 -3.23 8.80 -13.63
N LYS A 58 -2.92 7.51 -13.57
CA LYS A 58 -1.61 6.96 -13.97
C LYS A 58 -1.28 7.34 -15.42
N ASP A 59 -2.21 7.16 -16.36
CA ASP A 59 -1.99 7.46 -17.78
C ASP A 59 -1.78 8.97 -17.99
N ARG A 60 -2.53 9.81 -17.27
CA ARG A 60 -2.35 11.28 -17.29
C ARG A 60 -0.96 11.67 -16.80
N ILE A 61 -0.50 11.09 -15.69
CA ILE A 61 0.83 11.36 -15.13
C ILE A 61 1.92 10.86 -16.09
N LEU A 62 1.78 9.65 -16.62
CA LEU A 62 2.74 9.09 -17.56
C LEU A 62 2.88 9.96 -18.82
N ALA A 63 1.78 10.42 -19.38
CA ALA A 63 1.79 11.29 -20.57
C ALA A 63 2.44 12.66 -20.30
N ALA A 64 2.42 13.13 -19.05
CA ALA A 64 3.05 14.37 -18.61
C ALA A 64 4.49 14.17 -18.07
N SER A 65 5.00 12.94 -18.09
CA SER A 65 6.33 12.60 -17.60
C SER A 65 7.30 12.32 -18.74
N ARG A 66 8.58 12.56 -18.48
CA ARG A 66 9.64 12.21 -19.44
C ARG A 66 10.90 11.74 -18.75
N ARG A 67 11.59 10.81 -19.38
CA ARG A 67 12.93 10.44 -18.97
C ARG A 67 13.92 11.55 -19.36
N VAL A 68 14.70 12.01 -18.40
CA VAL A 68 15.69 13.08 -18.55
C VAL A 68 17.07 12.50 -18.82
N GLU A 69 17.40 11.41 -18.10
CA GLU A 69 18.74 10.86 -18.07
C GLU A 69 18.67 9.34 -17.79
N THR A 70 19.69 8.63 -18.24
CA THR A 70 20.00 7.26 -17.81
C THR A 70 21.47 7.22 -17.49
N ASP A 71 21.84 6.81 -16.27
CA ASP A 71 23.24 6.71 -15.88
C ASP A 71 23.90 5.42 -16.38
N ALA A 72 25.22 5.31 -16.16
CA ALA A 72 26.00 4.15 -16.60
C ALA A 72 25.60 2.83 -15.90
N ALA A 73 24.98 2.90 -14.71
CA ALA A 73 24.46 1.75 -13.98
C ALA A 73 23.03 1.37 -14.41
N GLY A 74 22.41 2.18 -15.26
CA GLY A 74 21.07 1.94 -15.81
C GLY A 74 19.94 2.57 -15.00
N PHE A 75 20.21 3.33 -13.93
CA PHE A 75 19.19 4.09 -13.26
C PHE A 75 18.67 5.22 -14.16
N GLU A 76 17.38 5.46 -14.12
CA GLU A 76 16.72 6.46 -14.95
C GLU A 76 16.22 7.64 -14.09
N LEU A 77 16.55 8.87 -14.51
CA LEU A 77 15.97 10.08 -13.93
C LEU A 77 14.75 10.49 -14.74
N TRP A 78 13.61 10.54 -14.09
CA TRP A 78 12.35 10.97 -14.68
C TRP A 78 11.89 12.31 -14.09
N GLU A 79 11.42 13.19 -14.96
CA GLU A 79 10.71 14.42 -14.63
C GLU A 79 9.21 14.17 -14.75
N THR A 80 8.50 14.43 -13.66
CA THR A 80 7.06 14.17 -13.51
C THR A 80 6.34 15.42 -13.03
N PRO A 81 5.00 15.49 -13.09
CA PRO A 81 4.25 16.61 -12.48
C PRO A 81 4.49 16.78 -10.98
N ASP A 82 4.93 15.72 -10.27
CA ASP A 82 5.20 15.75 -8.84
C ASP A 82 6.66 16.13 -8.49
N GLY A 83 7.55 16.12 -9.48
CA GLY A 83 8.98 16.39 -9.35
C GLY A 83 9.84 15.34 -10.03
N ARG A 84 11.13 15.37 -9.73
CA ARG A 84 12.10 14.43 -10.32
C ARG A 84 12.31 13.22 -9.43
N TYR A 85 12.43 12.05 -10.08
CA TYR A 85 12.68 10.77 -9.42
C TYR A 85 13.73 9.96 -10.18
N TRP A 86 14.75 9.50 -9.46
CA TRP A 86 15.57 8.38 -9.88
C TRP A 86 14.79 7.10 -9.65
N ILE A 87 14.77 6.21 -10.62
CA ILE A 87 14.11 4.91 -10.55
C ILE A 87 15.04 3.81 -11.08
N PRO A 88 14.86 2.54 -10.69
CA PRO A 88 15.55 1.42 -11.30
C PRO A 88 15.19 1.28 -12.78
N LYS A 89 16.10 0.71 -13.56
CA LYS A 89 15.85 0.41 -14.98
C LYS A 89 14.56 -0.39 -15.16
N GLY A 90 13.73 0.03 -16.10
CA GLY A 90 12.50 -0.67 -16.44
C GLY A 90 11.30 -0.36 -15.53
N SER A 91 11.49 0.38 -14.45
CA SER A 91 10.43 0.73 -13.48
C SER A 91 9.60 1.96 -13.89
N HIS A 92 9.74 2.44 -15.13
CA HIS A 92 9.02 3.61 -15.62
C HIS A 92 7.48 3.45 -15.62
N TYR A 93 6.98 2.23 -15.63
CA TYR A 93 5.56 1.93 -15.51
C TYR A 93 5.06 2.05 -14.05
N VAL A 94 5.91 1.70 -13.09
CA VAL A 94 5.58 1.69 -11.65
C VAL A 94 5.46 3.10 -11.09
N LEU A 95 6.40 3.98 -11.44
CA LEU A 95 6.44 5.35 -10.93
C LEU A 95 5.13 6.12 -11.14
N PRO A 96 4.51 6.16 -12.34
CA PRO A 96 3.24 6.85 -12.53
C PRO A 96 2.08 6.22 -11.75
N PHE A 97 2.14 4.91 -11.49
CA PHE A 97 1.15 4.21 -10.67
C PHE A 97 1.21 4.70 -9.21
N ASN A 98 2.41 4.68 -8.62
CA ASN A 98 2.62 5.15 -7.25
C ASN A 98 2.32 6.65 -7.10
N LEU A 99 2.62 7.46 -8.13
CA LEU A 99 2.25 8.88 -8.15
C LEU A 99 0.73 9.08 -8.21
N ALA A 100 0.00 8.23 -8.97
CA ALA A 100 -1.44 8.29 -9.03
C ALA A 100 -2.11 7.92 -7.69
N GLU A 101 -1.51 7.01 -6.93
CA GLU A 101 -1.94 6.69 -5.57
C GLU A 101 -1.86 7.90 -4.66
N GLN A 102 -0.76 8.64 -4.72
CA GLN A 102 -0.60 9.86 -3.90
C GLN A 102 -1.50 10.99 -4.40
N ALA A 103 -1.63 11.19 -5.70
CA ALA A 103 -2.53 12.20 -6.28
C ALA A 103 -3.99 11.95 -5.88
N ARG A 104 -4.37 10.70 -5.68
CA ARG A 104 -5.69 10.27 -5.23
C ARG A 104 -5.80 10.09 -3.72
N GLU A 105 -4.72 10.35 -3.00
CA GLU A 105 -4.64 10.28 -1.54
C GLU A 105 -5.14 8.94 -0.96
N ILE A 106 -4.83 7.80 -1.61
CA ILE A 106 -5.34 6.49 -1.19
C ILE A 106 -4.91 6.09 0.22
N TYR A 107 -3.82 6.66 0.74
CA TYR A 107 -3.34 6.46 2.12
C TYR A 107 -3.82 7.53 3.10
N SER A 108 -4.89 8.25 2.77
CA SER A 108 -5.40 9.33 3.61
C SER A 108 -6.93 9.29 3.73
N THR A 109 -7.41 9.63 4.93
CA THR A 109 -8.82 9.93 5.20
C THR A 109 -8.93 11.19 6.07
N ALA A 110 -10.13 11.59 6.43
CA ALA A 110 -10.32 12.70 7.37
C ALA A 110 -9.67 12.43 8.73
N GLU A 111 -9.69 11.15 9.18
CA GLU A 111 -9.19 10.72 10.49
C GLU A 111 -7.74 10.24 10.45
N VAL A 112 -7.31 9.70 9.31
CA VAL A 112 -5.97 9.10 9.14
C VAL A 112 -5.26 9.77 7.98
N ARG A 113 -4.32 10.64 8.29
CA ARG A 113 -3.47 11.36 7.34
C ARG A 113 -2.18 11.78 8.02
N VAL A 114 -1.16 12.04 7.23
CA VAL A 114 0.06 12.68 7.72
C VAL A 114 -0.23 14.14 8.07
N GLU A 115 0.23 14.58 9.21
CA GLU A 115 0.06 15.94 9.73
C GLU A 115 1.41 16.61 9.97
N PRO A 116 1.46 17.96 9.98
CA PRO A 116 2.70 18.69 10.28
C PRO A 116 3.29 18.25 11.61
N GLY A 117 4.61 18.02 11.63
CA GLY A 117 5.35 17.56 12.80
C GLY A 117 5.30 16.05 13.07
N ASP A 118 4.70 15.26 12.20
CA ASP A 118 4.69 13.79 12.33
C ASP A 118 6.07 13.18 12.13
N VAL A 119 6.33 12.10 12.88
CA VAL A 119 7.37 11.11 12.59
C VAL A 119 6.68 9.92 11.93
N VAL A 120 7.06 9.66 10.69
CA VAL A 120 6.40 8.71 9.78
C VAL A 120 7.29 7.50 9.55
N LEU A 121 6.76 6.29 9.65
CA LEU A 121 7.36 5.07 9.14
C LEU A 121 6.72 4.74 7.79
N ASP A 122 7.49 4.78 6.72
CA ASP A 122 7.11 4.38 5.36
C ASP A 122 7.67 2.99 5.09
N CYS A 123 6.90 1.96 5.44
CA CYS A 123 7.29 0.56 5.25
C CYS A 123 6.94 0.14 3.81
N GLY A 124 7.94 -0.25 3.03
CA GLY A 124 7.87 -0.43 1.59
C GLY A 124 7.96 0.93 0.89
N ALA A 125 9.06 1.66 1.14
CA ALA A 125 9.22 3.02 0.62
C ALA A 125 9.46 3.06 -0.89
N ASN A 126 9.89 1.94 -1.50
CA ASN A 126 10.24 1.85 -2.92
C ASN A 126 11.20 3.00 -3.29
N VAL A 127 10.89 3.81 -4.30
CA VAL A 127 11.70 4.97 -4.69
C VAL A 127 11.31 6.27 -3.96
N GLY A 128 10.40 6.20 -2.98
CA GLY A 128 10.07 7.29 -2.06
C GLY A 128 8.90 8.17 -2.47
N VAL A 129 7.96 7.70 -3.27
CA VAL A 129 6.82 8.51 -3.71
C VAL A 129 5.95 8.91 -2.50
N PHE A 130 5.62 7.98 -1.60
CA PHE A 130 4.90 8.30 -0.37
C PHE A 130 5.76 9.13 0.60
N THR A 131 7.06 8.81 0.75
CA THR A 131 8.00 9.60 1.54
C THR A 131 7.95 11.08 1.15
N ARG A 132 7.98 11.41 -0.16
CA ARG A 132 7.88 12.78 -0.65
C ARG A 132 6.52 13.42 -0.33
N ALA A 133 5.45 12.67 -0.52
CA ALA A 133 4.11 13.14 -0.17
C ALA A 133 3.98 13.46 1.33
N ALA A 134 4.54 12.62 2.21
CA ALA A 134 4.57 12.85 3.65
C ALA A 134 5.36 14.12 4.02
N LEU A 135 6.52 14.34 3.40
CA LEU A 135 7.31 15.56 3.59
C LEU A 135 6.58 16.82 3.11
N LYS A 136 5.88 16.75 1.97
CA LYS A 136 5.04 17.85 1.46
C LYS A 136 3.88 18.18 2.40
N LYS A 137 3.33 17.16 3.11
CA LYS A 137 2.30 17.33 4.15
C LYS A 137 2.87 17.84 5.48
N GLY A 138 4.18 18.08 5.56
CA GLY A 138 4.82 18.70 6.74
C GLY A 138 5.35 17.69 7.76
N ALA A 139 5.54 16.41 7.41
CA ALA A 139 6.20 15.46 8.30
C ALA A 139 7.57 16.01 8.74
N ALA A 140 7.86 15.96 10.03
CA ALA A 140 9.14 16.38 10.59
C ALA A 140 10.25 15.39 10.23
N LYS A 141 9.92 14.11 10.21
CA LYS A 141 10.83 13.04 9.85
C LYS A 141 10.11 11.88 9.16
N VAL A 142 10.72 11.30 8.14
CA VAL A 142 10.27 10.05 7.53
C VAL A 142 11.38 9.02 7.60
N VAL A 143 11.09 7.85 8.13
CA VAL A 143 11.95 6.68 8.03
C VAL A 143 11.45 5.87 6.83
N ALA A 144 12.20 5.93 5.74
CA ALA A 144 11.95 5.20 4.50
C ALA A 144 12.57 3.80 4.61
N ILE A 145 11.75 2.79 4.80
CA ILE A 145 12.15 1.41 5.06
C ILE A 145 11.99 0.61 3.77
N GLU A 146 13.11 0.13 3.25
CA GLU A 146 13.15 -0.52 1.95
C GLU A 146 14.31 -1.53 1.91
N PRO A 147 14.07 -2.82 1.60
CA PRO A 147 15.12 -3.82 1.55
C PRO A 147 15.84 -3.91 0.19
N ALA A 148 15.19 -3.56 -0.94
CA ALA A 148 15.75 -3.76 -2.27
C ALA A 148 16.89 -2.78 -2.57
N PRO A 149 18.10 -3.27 -2.93
CA PRO A 149 19.28 -2.40 -3.10
C PRO A 149 19.11 -1.30 -4.16
N GLU A 150 18.42 -1.60 -5.25
CA GLU A 150 18.18 -0.63 -6.33
C GLU A 150 17.24 0.50 -5.87
N ASN A 151 16.17 0.15 -5.13
CA ASN A 151 15.26 1.14 -4.55
C ASN A 151 15.97 2.00 -3.49
N ILE A 152 16.83 1.39 -2.66
CA ILE A 152 17.65 2.10 -1.66
C ILE A 152 18.55 3.13 -2.34
N GLU A 153 19.21 2.78 -3.45
CA GLU A 153 20.01 3.71 -4.21
C GLU A 153 19.19 4.88 -4.75
N CYS A 154 18.00 4.58 -5.28
CA CYS A 154 17.06 5.61 -5.73
C CYS A 154 16.60 6.51 -4.58
N LEU A 155 16.28 5.97 -3.41
CA LEU A 155 15.91 6.74 -2.23
C LEU A 155 17.04 7.70 -1.81
N ARG A 156 18.30 7.24 -1.81
CA ARG A 156 19.45 8.09 -1.47
C ARG A 156 19.62 9.25 -2.43
N ARG A 157 19.40 9.03 -3.73
CA ARG A 157 19.45 10.08 -4.75
C ARG A 157 18.28 11.04 -4.67
N ASN A 158 17.07 10.50 -4.49
CA ASN A 158 15.83 11.27 -4.48
C ASN A 158 15.70 12.18 -3.27
N PHE A 159 16.35 11.86 -2.17
CA PHE A 159 16.24 12.55 -0.88
C PHE A 159 17.57 13.00 -0.31
N ALA A 160 18.63 13.16 -1.14
CA ALA A 160 19.95 13.55 -0.65
C ALA A 160 19.92 14.82 0.25
N PRO A 161 19.20 15.90 -0.09
CA PRO A 161 19.08 17.07 0.78
C PRO A 161 18.37 16.78 2.10
N GLU A 162 17.27 16.02 2.06
CA GLU A 162 16.48 15.68 3.24
C GLU A 162 17.19 14.71 4.17
N ILE A 163 18.00 13.80 3.60
CA ILE A 163 18.88 12.90 4.36
C ILE A 163 19.96 13.71 5.07
N ALA A 164 20.63 14.64 4.37
CA ALA A 164 21.63 15.53 4.95
C ALA A 164 21.05 16.41 6.07
N ALA A 165 19.78 16.81 5.94
CA ALA A 165 19.06 17.56 6.94
C ALA A 165 18.48 16.73 8.10
N GLY A 166 18.66 15.40 8.08
CA GLY A 166 18.11 14.47 9.08
C GLY A 166 16.59 14.30 9.06
N ARG A 167 15.93 14.78 8.00
CA ARG A 167 14.48 14.68 7.80
C ARG A 167 14.05 13.36 7.17
N VAL A 168 14.92 12.71 6.42
CA VAL A 168 14.74 11.37 5.88
C VAL A 168 15.82 10.46 6.40
N VAL A 169 15.44 9.28 6.86
CA VAL A 169 16.34 8.18 7.20
C VAL A 169 16.03 7.03 6.27
N VAL A 170 16.98 6.65 5.42
CA VAL A 170 16.83 5.43 4.61
C VAL A 170 17.28 4.25 5.45
N TYR A 171 16.34 3.33 5.72
CA TYR A 171 16.61 2.15 6.53
C TYR A 171 16.62 0.89 5.64
N PRO A 172 17.81 0.31 5.37
CA PRO A 172 18.03 -0.69 4.32
C PRO A 172 17.78 -2.12 4.81
N LYS A 173 16.62 -2.37 5.41
CA LYS A 173 16.14 -3.69 5.83
C LYS A 173 14.64 -3.82 5.53
N GLY A 174 14.15 -5.05 5.38
CA GLY A 174 12.71 -5.30 5.43
C GLY A 174 12.19 -5.35 6.87
N VAL A 175 10.88 -5.17 7.05
CA VAL A 175 10.21 -5.32 8.34
C VAL A 175 9.50 -6.68 8.45
N TRP A 176 9.66 -7.32 9.61
CA TRP A 176 9.20 -8.68 9.88
C TRP A 176 8.83 -8.86 11.37
N ASP A 177 8.50 -10.07 11.81
CA ASP A 177 8.21 -10.36 13.22
C ASP A 177 9.46 -10.70 14.06
N GLN A 178 10.60 -10.88 13.43
CA GLN A 178 11.90 -11.14 14.04
C GLN A 178 13.04 -10.71 13.11
N ASP A 179 14.27 -10.69 13.61
CA ASP A 179 15.43 -10.57 12.74
C ASP A 179 15.59 -11.86 11.93
N ASP A 180 15.80 -11.71 10.63
CA ASP A 180 15.94 -12.82 9.71
C ASP A 180 16.78 -12.42 8.48
N LEU A 181 17.12 -13.42 7.65
CA LEU A 181 17.71 -13.26 6.33
C LEU A 181 16.85 -14.03 5.33
N LEU A 182 15.98 -13.35 4.62
CA LEU A 182 15.11 -13.97 3.64
C LEU A 182 15.48 -13.60 2.20
N THR A 183 15.23 -14.54 1.30
CA THR A 183 15.39 -14.32 -0.13
C THR A 183 14.28 -13.38 -0.64
N LEU A 184 14.67 -12.28 -1.29
CA LEU A 184 13.74 -11.40 -1.98
C LEU A 184 13.43 -11.95 -3.37
N HIS A 185 12.18 -12.09 -3.70
CA HIS A 185 11.70 -12.40 -5.05
C HIS A 185 11.48 -11.09 -5.81
N VAL A 186 12.39 -10.81 -6.75
CA VAL A 186 12.37 -9.57 -7.54
C VAL A 186 11.55 -9.77 -8.80
N ASP A 187 10.65 -8.85 -9.06
CA ASP A 187 9.93 -8.77 -10.33
C ASP A 187 10.72 -7.86 -11.29
N PRO A 188 11.27 -8.39 -12.41
CA PRO A 188 12.16 -7.65 -13.30
C PRO A 188 11.45 -6.51 -14.05
N HIS A 189 10.13 -6.43 -13.97
CA HIS A 189 9.31 -5.43 -14.65
C HIS A 189 8.53 -4.53 -13.69
N ASN A 190 8.54 -4.86 -12.38
CA ASN A 190 7.78 -4.12 -11.37
C ASN A 190 8.51 -4.11 -10.02
N SER A 191 9.43 -3.18 -9.85
CA SER A 191 10.20 -3.03 -8.59
C SER A 191 9.36 -2.69 -7.36
N ALA A 192 8.08 -2.39 -7.51
CA ALA A 192 7.14 -2.23 -6.40
C ALA A 192 6.48 -3.55 -5.99
N ALA A 193 6.66 -4.62 -6.77
CA ALA A 193 6.10 -5.94 -6.49
C ALA A 193 7.14 -6.93 -5.92
N ASP A 194 8.30 -6.44 -5.51
CA ASP A 194 9.34 -7.25 -4.87
C ASP A 194 8.85 -7.75 -3.51
N SER A 195 8.94 -9.06 -3.25
CA SER A 195 8.33 -9.66 -2.07
C SER A 195 9.20 -10.74 -1.42
N PHE A 196 9.16 -10.83 -0.10
CA PHE A 196 9.69 -11.96 0.66
C PHE A 196 8.68 -13.12 0.80
N VAL A 197 7.43 -12.90 0.45
CA VAL A 197 6.32 -13.83 0.70
C VAL A 197 5.72 -14.34 -0.60
N ILE A 198 5.57 -13.45 -1.59
CA ILE A 198 4.87 -13.75 -2.84
C ILE A 198 5.88 -14.00 -3.95
N GLN A 199 5.87 -15.20 -4.50
CA GLN A 199 6.63 -15.55 -5.69
C GLN A 199 5.72 -15.43 -6.92
N ARG A 200 5.99 -14.44 -7.77
CA ARG A 200 5.25 -14.23 -9.03
C ARG A 200 5.91 -14.97 -10.18
N ALA A 201 5.11 -15.30 -11.20
CA ALA A 201 5.65 -15.89 -12.43
C ALA A 201 6.64 -14.92 -13.09
N GLY A 202 7.87 -15.42 -13.36
CA GLY A 202 8.95 -14.60 -13.93
C GLY A 202 9.80 -13.84 -12.92
N SER A 203 9.44 -13.84 -11.62
CA SER A 203 10.35 -13.32 -10.59
C SER A 203 11.58 -14.22 -10.45
N HIS A 204 12.71 -13.62 -10.09
CA HIS A 204 13.94 -14.35 -9.82
C HIS A 204 14.39 -14.08 -8.38
N GLU A 205 15.10 -15.04 -7.81
CA GLU A 205 15.68 -14.91 -6.48
C GLU A 205 16.88 -13.97 -6.53
N VAL A 206 16.93 -13.04 -5.60
CA VAL A 206 18.08 -12.19 -5.32
C VAL A 206 18.69 -12.60 -3.99
N VAL A 207 19.86 -12.08 -3.71
CA VAL A 207 20.61 -12.28 -2.46
C VAL A 207 19.67 -12.15 -1.26
N LYS A 208 19.88 -12.99 -0.24
CA LYS A 208 19.20 -12.87 1.04
C LYS A 208 19.42 -11.49 1.65
N LEU A 209 18.35 -10.82 1.99
CA LEU A 209 18.35 -9.48 2.54
C LEU A 209 17.96 -9.49 4.02
N PRO A 210 18.52 -8.57 4.82
CA PRO A 210 18.22 -8.52 6.24
C PRO A 210 16.82 -8.00 6.51
N LEU A 211 16.16 -8.66 7.44
CA LEU A 211 14.89 -8.26 8.04
C LEU A 211 15.08 -7.92 9.51
N THR A 212 14.21 -7.06 10.02
CA THR A 212 14.18 -6.71 11.44
C THR A 212 12.75 -6.41 11.87
N THR A 213 12.54 -6.14 13.16
CA THR A 213 11.23 -5.72 13.66
C THR A 213 11.12 -4.19 13.68
N VAL A 214 9.88 -3.69 13.54
CA VAL A 214 9.61 -2.25 13.73
C VAL A 214 10.02 -1.81 15.13
N ASP A 215 9.81 -2.64 16.15
CA ASP A 215 10.19 -2.34 17.53
C ASP A 215 11.70 -2.15 17.69
N LYS A 216 12.52 -2.98 17.03
CA LYS A 216 13.98 -2.84 17.01
C LYS A 216 14.43 -1.63 16.23
N LEU A 217 13.85 -1.39 15.04
CA LEU A 217 14.12 -0.20 14.25
C LEU A 217 13.88 1.08 15.05
N VAL A 218 12.77 1.16 15.75
CA VAL A 218 12.42 2.32 16.60
C VAL A 218 13.45 2.51 17.72
N ALA A 219 13.93 1.41 18.32
CA ALA A 219 14.97 1.46 19.34
C ALA A 219 16.35 1.83 18.75
N GLU A 220 16.76 1.23 17.64
CA GLU A 220 18.03 1.54 16.93
C GLU A 220 18.13 3.01 16.53
N LEU A 221 17.02 3.58 16.01
CA LEU A 221 16.96 4.98 15.60
C LEU A 221 16.62 5.94 16.75
N GLN A 222 16.45 5.44 17.96
CA GLN A 222 16.11 6.21 19.17
C GLN A 222 14.90 7.14 18.95
N LEU A 223 13.87 6.63 18.27
CA LEU A 223 12.66 7.41 18.00
C LEU A 223 11.85 7.56 19.30
N ASP A 224 11.65 8.79 19.72
CA ASP A 224 10.82 9.16 20.85
C ASP A 224 9.34 9.33 20.50
N LYS A 225 9.03 9.34 19.21
CA LYS A 225 7.69 9.48 18.63
C LYS A 225 7.56 8.65 17.35
N VAL A 226 6.40 7.99 17.19
CA VAL A 226 5.92 7.46 15.90
C VAL A 226 4.46 7.88 15.77
N SER A 227 4.16 8.70 14.76
CA SER A 227 2.84 9.33 14.63
C SER A 227 1.99 8.70 13.54
N PHE A 228 2.67 8.17 12.52
CA PHE A 228 2.03 7.59 11.35
C PHE A 228 2.84 6.39 10.84
N ILE A 229 2.15 5.33 10.47
CA ILE A 229 2.74 4.17 9.77
C ILE A 229 1.96 3.94 8.47
N LYS A 230 2.64 4.05 7.33
CA LYS A 230 2.18 3.44 6.07
C LYS A 230 2.87 2.10 5.94
N MET A 231 2.14 1.08 5.54
CA MET A 231 2.71 -0.24 5.29
C MET A 231 2.11 -0.83 4.02
N ASP A 232 2.99 -1.08 3.08
CA ASP A 232 2.69 -1.66 1.77
C ASP A 232 3.93 -2.46 1.37
N ILE A 233 3.98 -3.73 1.78
CA ILE A 233 5.18 -4.59 1.82
C ILE A 233 4.93 -5.97 1.23
N GLU A 234 4.02 -6.01 0.26
CA GLU A 234 3.83 -7.14 -0.62
C GLU A 234 3.59 -8.49 0.09
N GLY A 235 2.65 -8.46 1.08
CA GLY A 235 2.17 -9.64 1.79
C GLY A 235 2.86 -9.93 3.12
N ALA A 236 3.80 -9.09 3.55
CA ALA A 236 4.49 -9.24 4.83
C ALA A 236 3.80 -8.48 5.99
N GLU A 237 2.67 -7.81 5.76
CA GLU A 237 2.01 -6.88 6.69
C GLU A 237 1.71 -7.53 8.03
N VAL A 238 1.11 -8.71 8.04
CA VAL A 238 0.73 -9.41 9.28
C VAL A 238 1.97 -9.77 10.11
N ARG A 239 3.05 -10.20 9.45
CA ARG A 239 4.33 -10.50 10.11
C ARG A 239 4.96 -9.23 10.69
N ALA A 240 5.06 -8.16 9.89
CA ALA A 240 5.62 -6.88 10.33
C ALA A 240 4.84 -6.27 11.50
N LEU A 241 3.51 -6.39 11.50
CA LEU A 241 2.66 -5.98 12.64
C LEU A 241 2.95 -6.81 13.90
N GLY A 242 3.30 -8.09 13.74
CA GLY A 242 3.79 -8.94 14.84
C GLY A 242 5.05 -8.39 15.49
N GLY A 243 5.96 -7.80 14.68
CA GLY A 243 7.20 -7.14 15.12
C GLY A 243 7.06 -5.65 15.47
N ALA A 244 5.84 -5.11 15.47
CA ALA A 244 5.55 -3.71 15.76
C ALA A 244 4.74 -3.50 17.04
N ARG A 245 4.51 -4.54 17.82
CA ARG A 245 3.55 -4.54 18.94
C ARG A 245 3.89 -3.50 20.01
N ALA A 246 5.14 -3.40 20.41
CA ALA A 246 5.55 -2.44 21.44
C ALA A 246 5.44 -0.99 20.93
N THR A 247 5.83 -0.75 19.68
CA THR A 247 5.71 0.54 19.00
C THR A 247 4.24 0.98 18.91
N ILE A 248 3.36 0.08 18.45
CA ILE A 248 1.92 0.35 18.30
C ILE A 248 1.29 0.60 19.67
N ALA A 249 1.57 -0.22 20.68
CA ALA A 249 1.02 -0.07 22.03
C ALA A 249 1.47 1.25 22.69
N ARG A 250 2.76 1.62 22.50
CA ARG A 250 3.36 2.81 23.11
C ARG A 250 2.88 4.11 22.46
N PHE A 251 2.98 4.20 21.16
CA PHE A 251 2.78 5.47 20.42
C PHE A 251 1.39 5.63 19.84
N ARG A 252 0.66 4.53 19.63
CA ARG A 252 -0.69 4.52 19.04
C ARG A 252 -0.76 5.33 17.75
N PRO A 253 0.15 5.07 16.78
CA PRO A 253 0.21 5.85 15.55
C PRO A 253 -1.08 5.69 14.74
N ARG A 254 -1.43 6.70 13.97
CA ARG A 254 -2.37 6.52 12.86
C ARG A 254 -1.73 5.61 11.83
N MET A 255 -2.50 4.69 11.25
CA MET A 255 -1.94 3.72 10.31
C MET A 255 -2.78 3.61 9.05
N ALA A 256 -2.11 3.53 7.90
CA ALA A 256 -2.66 3.19 6.59
C ALA A 256 -1.93 1.92 6.09
N LEU A 257 -2.62 0.80 6.12
CA LEU A 257 -2.05 -0.52 5.88
C LEU A 257 -2.69 -1.15 4.65
N SER A 258 -1.88 -1.60 3.69
CA SER A 258 -2.34 -2.40 2.56
C SER A 258 -2.94 -3.72 3.05
N ALA A 259 -4.05 -4.12 2.43
CA ALA A 259 -4.79 -5.32 2.85
C ALA A 259 -5.32 -6.12 1.64
N TYR A 260 -4.50 -6.20 0.58
CA TYR A 260 -4.89 -6.80 -0.69
C TYR A 260 -3.90 -7.82 -1.26
N HIS A 261 -2.75 -7.97 -0.63
CA HIS A 261 -1.70 -8.84 -1.15
C HIS A 261 -2.03 -10.32 -0.99
N THR A 262 -2.66 -10.68 0.14
CA THR A 262 -3.13 -12.05 0.36
C THR A 262 -4.66 -12.09 0.58
N PRO A 263 -5.32 -13.23 0.29
CA PRO A 263 -6.76 -13.37 0.52
C PRO A 263 -7.17 -13.18 1.99
N THR A 264 -6.26 -13.35 2.94
CA THR A 264 -6.54 -13.28 4.37
C THR A 264 -6.27 -11.92 5.00
N ASP A 265 -5.56 -11.01 4.30
CA ASP A 265 -5.18 -9.70 4.83
C ASP A 265 -6.35 -8.89 5.40
N PRO A 266 -7.53 -8.83 4.75
CA PRO A 266 -8.66 -8.06 5.30
C PRO A 266 -9.10 -8.49 6.69
N VAL A 267 -8.81 -9.74 7.06
CA VAL A 267 -9.15 -10.31 8.37
C VAL A 267 -7.96 -10.32 9.32
N GLU A 268 -6.79 -10.73 8.84
CA GLU A 268 -5.61 -10.94 9.70
C GLU A 268 -4.90 -9.62 10.07
N VAL A 269 -4.89 -8.62 9.17
CA VAL A 269 -4.33 -7.29 9.47
C VAL A 269 -5.05 -6.63 10.65
N PRO A 270 -6.40 -6.53 10.68
CA PRO A 270 -7.11 -5.99 11.84
C PRO A 270 -6.89 -6.78 13.14
N LYS A 271 -6.77 -8.11 13.05
CA LYS A 271 -6.46 -8.93 14.23
C LYS A 271 -5.07 -8.62 14.78
N ALA A 272 -4.06 -8.51 13.92
CA ALA A 272 -2.70 -8.18 14.33
C ALA A 272 -2.60 -6.79 14.97
N VAL A 273 -3.27 -5.79 14.41
CA VAL A 273 -3.35 -4.44 14.98
C VAL A 273 -4.01 -4.45 16.36
N ARG A 274 -5.18 -5.10 16.48
CA ARG A 274 -5.89 -5.16 17.76
C ARG A 274 -5.17 -5.99 18.83
N ALA A 275 -4.35 -6.96 18.41
CA ALA A 275 -3.49 -7.71 19.33
C ALA A 275 -2.39 -6.84 19.93
N ALA A 276 -1.94 -5.78 19.26
CA ALA A 276 -1.01 -4.79 19.79
C ALA A 276 -1.74 -3.76 20.67
N TRP A 277 -2.89 -3.27 20.22
CA TRP A 277 -3.75 -2.38 21.01
C TRP A 277 -5.21 -2.48 20.56
N ALA A 278 -6.07 -2.94 21.45
CA ALA A 278 -7.49 -3.21 21.15
C ALA A 278 -8.35 -1.94 20.93
N GLY A 279 -7.85 -0.76 21.30
CA GLY A 279 -8.61 0.50 21.26
C GLY A 279 -8.70 1.15 19.88
N TYR A 280 -8.07 0.60 18.85
CA TYR A 280 -8.16 1.17 17.49
C TYR A 280 -9.56 1.07 16.90
N ARG A 281 -10.02 2.20 16.40
CA ARG A 281 -11.11 2.24 15.40
C ARG A 281 -10.52 1.95 14.03
N MET A 282 -11.33 1.36 13.17
CA MET A 282 -10.94 0.99 11.82
C MET A 282 -11.92 1.56 10.80
N LYS A 283 -11.40 1.95 9.65
CA LYS A 283 -12.15 2.37 8.47
C LYS A 283 -11.58 1.65 7.26
N CYS A 284 -12.44 1.18 6.36
CA CYS A 284 -12.03 0.72 5.04
C CYS A 284 -11.58 1.90 4.20
N GLY A 285 -10.47 1.70 3.48
CA GLY A 285 -10.00 2.62 2.46
C GLY A 285 -10.66 2.40 1.11
N PRO A 286 -10.05 2.83 0.00
CA PRO A 286 -10.56 2.47 -1.31
C PRO A 286 -10.77 0.96 -1.41
N CYS A 287 -11.90 0.56 -1.98
CA CYS A 287 -12.22 -0.85 -2.18
C CYS A 287 -12.19 -1.20 -3.66
N ALA A 288 -11.78 -2.40 -3.99
CA ALA A 288 -11.89 -2.99 -5.32
C ALA A 288 -13.09 -3.93 -5.40
N LEU A 289 -13.90 -3.76 -6.47
CA LEU A 289 -14.98 -4.67 -6.79
C LEU A 289 -14.45 -5.79 -7.68
N GLU A 290 -14.20 -6.95 -7.09
CA GLU A 290 -13.77 -8.15 -7.81
C GLU A 290 -14.98 -8.96 -8.33
N SER A 291 -14.71 -10.06 -9.01
CA SER A 291 -15.78 -10.93 -9.55
C SER A 291 -16.64 -11.53 -8.44
N THR A 292 -16.04 -11.92 -7.32
CA THR A 292 -16.66 -12.73 -6.26
C THR A 292 -16.65 -12.08 -4.87
N ARG A 293 -15.99 -10.92 -4.71
CA ARG A 293 -15.89 -10.22 -3.41
C ARG A 293 -15.66 -8.72 -3.60
N ILE A 294 -15.82 -7.98 -2.52
CA ILE A 294 -15.38 -6.59 -2.36
C ILE A 294 -14.19 -6.63 -1.41
N ARG A 295 -13.06 -6.16 -1.88
CA ARG A 295 -11.79 -6.19 -1.14
C ARG A 295 -11.35 -4.76 -0.79
N PRO A 296 -10.94 -4.48 0.45
CA PRO A 296 -10.26 -3.23 0.76
C PRO A 296 -8.87 -3.23 0.11
N ASP A 297 -8.45 -2.10 -0.42
CA ASP A 297 -7.05 -1.89 -0.78
C ASP A 297 -6.28 -1.43 0.46
N ILE A 298 -6.82 -0.47 1.21
CA ILE A 298 -6.19 0.06 2.42
C ILE A 298 -7.15 -0.08 3.61
N LEU A 299 -6.61 -0.43 4.77
CA LEU A 299 -7.29 -0.35 6.06
C LEU A 299 -6.65 0.75 6.91
N PHE A 300 -7.47 1.63 7.44
CA PHE A 300 -7.06 2.75 8.28
C PHE A 300 -7.36 2.47 9.73
N PHE A 301 -6.40 2.82 10.63
CA PHE A 301 -6.53 2.65 12.07
C PHE A 301 -6.20 3.96 12.81
N TYR A 302 -7.06 4.32 13.79
CA TYR A 302 -6.99 5.59 14.54
C TYR A 302 -7.67 5.52 15.90
#